data_233cac2fc92bd613c325f3ff5a18a04a
#
_entry.id   233cac2fc92bd613c325f3ff5a18a04a
#
_cell.length_a   1.000
_cell.length_b   1.000
_cell.length_c   1.000
_cell.angle_alpha   90.00
_cell.angle_beta   90.00
_cell.angle_gamma   90.00
#
_symmetry.space_group_name_H-M   'P 1'
#
loop_
_entity.id
_entity.type
_entity.pdbx_description
1 polymer ?
#
loop_
_entity_poly.entity_id
_entity_poly.type
_entity_poly.pdbx_seq_one_letter_code
_entity_poly.pdbx_strand_id
1 'polypeptide(L)'
;MNLLNILIQVANAAIISPEAEEIRLSLWELAKEGGWIMVILAIFSIIAVYIFSERFITINKASKRDDNFMNIIRSCMIEGKLEEAKDLCKQTDTPISRMIEKGISRIGKPLNDIQTAIENVGNLEVSKLEKGVALIGMISGAAPMLGFLGTVTGMIRAFYDMSMAGNNIDIELLSAGIYEAMVTTVGGLFVGILAYICYNIIVSKIDKVVNLLESKSIEFMDVLNEPA
;
A
#
# COMPACT_ATOMS: atom_id res chain seq x y z
N MET A 1 -9.67 59.37 8.48
CA MET A 1 -9.97 58.10 9.17
C MET A 1 -8.82 57.15 8.82
N ASN A 2 -7.90 56.91 9.81
CA ASN A 2 -6.62 56.28 9.54
C ASN A 2 -6.75 54.77 9.29
N LEU A 3 -6.02 54.27 8.30
CA LEU A 3 -5.95 52.86 7.93
C LEU A 3 -5.69 51.92 9.15
N LEU A 4 -4.95 52.43 10.13
CA LEU A 4 -4.66 51.76 11.40
C LEU A 4 -5.94 51.48 12.22
N ASN A 5 -6.89 52.43 12.25
CA ASN A 5 -8.15 52.23 12.97
C ASN A 5 -9.07 51.18 12.27
N ILE A 6 -9.01 51.10 10.94
CA ILE A 6 -9.74 50.08 10.20
C ILE A 6 -9.12 48.70 10.45
N LEU A 7 -7.80 48.57 10.46
CA LEU A 7 -7.09 47.33 10.76
C LEU A 7 -7.34 46.87 12.22
N ILE A 8 -7.37 47.81 13.18
CA ILE A 8 -7.71 47.50 14.58
C ILE A 8 -9.18 47.05 14.71
N GLN A 9 -10.11 47.67 13.98
CA GLN A 9 -11.49 47.25 13.99
C GLN A 9 -11.72 45.89 13.34
N VAL A 10 -11.03 45.57 12.23
CA VAL A 10 -11.07 44.26 11.60
C VAL A 10 -10.42 43.22 12.51
N ALA A 11 -9.30 43.52 13.15
CA ALA A 11 -8.66 42.63 14.09
C ALA A 11 -9.53 42.37 15.34
N ASN A 12 -10.17 43.39 15.89
CA ASN A 12 -11.11 43.23 17.00
C ASN A 12 -12.39 42.52 16.61
N ALA A 13 -12.91 42.71 15.40
CA ALA A 13 -14.06 41.96 14.90
C ALA A 13 -13.74 40.45 14.69
N ALA A 14 -12.47 40.13 14.38
CA ALA A 14 -12.00 38.74 14.29
C ALA A 14 -11.77 38.08 15.68
N ILE A 15 -11.60 38.90 16.73
CA ILE A 15 -11.39 38.40 18.11
C ILE A 15 -12.73 38.26 18.87
N ILE A 16 -13.79 38.95 18.45
CA ILE A 16 -15.12 38.92 19.06
C ILE A 16 -16.07 38.10 18.18
N SER A 17 -15.72 36.86 17.87
CA SER A 17 -16.71 35.83 17.60
C SER A 17 -16.90 35.05 18.89
N PRO A 18 -17.99 35.30 19.66
CA PRO A 18 -18.32 34.44 20.77
C PRO A 18 -18.76 33.10 20.17
N GLU A 19 -18.23 32.03 20.69
CA GLU A 19 -18.68 30.65 20.47
C GLU A 19 -18.59 30.14 19.02
N ALA A 20 -17.38 30.10 18.45
CA ALA A 20 -17.04 28.89 17.75
C ALA A 20 -16.93 27.80 18.85
N GLU A 21 -18.03 27.15 19.20
CA GLU A 21 -17.94 25.80 19.72
C GLU A 21 -16.92 25.11 18.81
N GLU A 22 -15.73 24.82 19.33
CA GLU A 22 -14.78 23.97 18.61
C GLU A 22 -15.54 22.69 18.35
N ILE A 23 -16.08 22.55 17.13
CA ILE A 23 -16.62 21.31 16.63
C ILE A 23 -15.40 20.41 16.60
N ARG A 24 -15.08 19.81 17.74
CA ARG A 24 -14.15 18.69 17.84
C ARG A 24 -14.86 17.54 17.17
N LEU A 25 -14.83 17.52 15.84
CA LEU A 25 -15.27 16.40 15.03
C LEU A 25 -14.31 15.24 15.39
N SER A 26 -14.63 14.54 16.47
CA SER A 26 -13.94 13.32 16.83
C SER A 26 -14.16 12.35 15.68
N LEU A 27 -13.07 11.81 15.11
CA LEU A 27 -13.15 10.78 14.06
C LEU A 27 -14.07 9.62 14.48
N TRP A 28 -14.20 9.40 15.78
CA TRP A 28 -15.08 8.38 16.36
C TRP A 28 -16.56 8.76 16.28
N GLU A 29 -16.91 10.02 16.48
CA GLU A 29 -18.27 10.53 16.31
C GLU A 29 -18.66 10.51 14.83
N LEU A 30 -17.78 10.99 13.95
CA LEU A 30 -17.96 10.88 12.50
C LEU A 30 -18.18 9.42 12.05
N ALA A 31 -17.44 8.47 12.62
CA ALA A 31 -17.61 7.06 12.29
C ALA A 31 -18.97 6.49 12.69
N LYS A 32 -19.59 7.00 13.76
CA LYS A 32 -20.92 6.59 14.19
C LYS A 32 -22.04 7.19 13.30
N GLU A 33 -21.87 8.42 12.87
CA GLU A 33 -22.85 9.14 12.05
C GLU A 33 -22.93 8.64 10.60
N GLY A 34 -21.83 8.05 10.07
CA GLY A 34 -21.75 7.60 8.67
C GLY A 34 -22.40 6.23 8.38
N GLY A 35 -23.19 5.67 9.31
CA GLY A 35 -24.00 4.47 9.09
C GLY A 35 -23.20 3.19 8.74
N TRP A 36 -23.87 2.22 8.08
CA TRP A 36 -23.29 0.89 7.78
C TRP A 36 -22.10 0.93 6.79
N ILE A 37 -22.01 1.94 5.93
CA ILE A 37 -20.92 2.10 4.96
C ILE A 37 -19.61 2.35 5.69
N MET A 38 -19.62 3.09 6.81
CA MET A 38 -18.43 3.33 7.61
C MET A 38 -17.86 2.04 8.20
N VAL A 39 -18.70 1.06 8.52
CA VAL A 39 -18.25 -0.26 8.99
C VAL A 39 -17.45 -0.97 7.89
N ILE A 40 -17.92 -0.94 6.65
CA ILE A 40 -17.20 -1.53 5.51
C ILE A 40 -15.87 -0.82 5.29
N LEU A 41 -15.85 0.52 5.34
CA LEU A 41 -14.64 1.32 5.20
C LEU A 41 -13.64 1.03 6.32
N ALA A 42 -14.12 0.83 7.56
CA ALA A 42 -13.28 0.43 8.68
C ALA A 42 -12.64 -0.96 8.45
N ILE A 43 -13.40 -1.93 7.96
CA ILE A 43 -12.89 -3.25 7.59
C ILE A 43 -11.81 -3.12 6.49
N PHE A 44 -12.07 -2.33 5.44
CA PHE A 44 -11.10 -2.07 4.38
C PHE A 44 -9.81 -1.45 4.91
N SER A 45 -9.94 -0.49 5.84
CA SER A 45 -8.78 0.15 6.47
C SER A 45 -7.94 -0.87 7.25
N ILE A 46 -8.57 -1.74 8.06
CA ILE A 46 -7.87 -2.77 8.84
C ILE A 46 -7.15 -3.75 7.91
N ILE A 47 -7.82 -4.22 6.84
CA ILE A 47 -7.24 -5.14 5.86
C ILE A 47 -6.04 -4.50 5.16
N ALA A 48 -6.17 -3.24 4.71
CA ALA A 48 -5.10 -2.52 4.03
C ALA A 48 -3.87 -2.35 4.93
N VAL A 49 -4.05 -1.94 6.18
CA VAL A 49 -2.96 -1.76 7.16
C VAL A 49 -2.30 -3.11 7.50
N TYR A 50 -3.08 -4.17 7.67
CA TYR A 50 -2.55 -5.51 7.94
C TYR A 50 -1.66 -6.00 6.79
N ILE A 51 -2.16 -5.98 5.55
CA ILE A 51 -1.41 -6.43 4.37
C ILE A 51 -0.18 -5.54 4.16
N PHE A 52 -0.32 -4.23 4.31
CA PHE A 52 0.81 -3.30 4.20
C PHE A 52 1.93 -3.65 5.19
N SER A 53 1.59 -3.84 6.46
CA SER A 53 2.58 -4.13 7.51
C SER A 53 3.29 -5.46 7.25
N GLU A 54 2.54 -6.50 6.90
CA GLU A 54 3.10 -7.83 6.59
C GLU A 54 4.03 -7.78 5.37
N ARG A 55 3.57 -7.16 4.28
CA ARG A 55 4.35 -7.05 3.04
C ARG A 55 5.58 -6.16 3.21
N PHE A 56 5.44 -5.05 3.90
CA PHE A 56 6.56 -4.16 4.16
C PHE A 56 7.71 -4.86 4.89
N ILE A 57 7.40 -5.66 5.91
CA ILE A 57 8.41 -6.45 6.65
C ILE A 57 9.02 -7.52 5.74
N THR A 58 8.20 -8.25 4.97
CA THR A 58 8.65 -9.33 4.09
C THR A 58 9.57 -8.82 2.99
N ILE A 59 9.19 -7.71 2.33
CA ILE A 59 9.98 -7.12 1.25
C ILE A 59 11.28 -6.52 1.80
N ASN A 60 11.26 -5.89 2.98
CA ASN A 60 12.50 -5.39 3.59
C ASN A 60 13.47 -6.52 3.95
N LYS A 61 12.98 -7.70 4.33
CA LYS A 61 13.85 -8.88 4.53
C LYS A 61 14.41 -9.38 3.20
N ALA A 62 13.59 -9.41 2.15
CA ALA A 62 13.99 -9.84 0.81
C ALA A 62 15.02 -8.88 0.16
N SER A 63 14.94 -7.59 0.48
CA SER A 63 15.81 -6.53 -0.04
C SER A 63 17.16 -6.42 0.68
N LYS A 64 17.42 -7.23 1.71
CA LYS A 64 18.72 -7.18 2.40
C LYS A 64 19.83 -7.55 1.42
N ARG A 65 20.71 -6.60 1.17
CA ARG A 65 21.94 -6.81 0.40
C ARG A 65 22.98 -7.48 1.30
N ASP A 66 23.41 -8.65 0.89
CA ASP A 66 24.69 -9.20 1.33
C ASP A 66 25.68 -9.04 0.17
N ASP A 67 26.45 -7.95 0.22
CA ASP A 67 27.41 -7.63 -0.85
C ASP A 67 28.52 -8.70 -0.94
N ASN A 68 28.76 -9.47 0.13
CA ASN A 68 29.74 -10.55 0.14
C ASN A 68 29.21 -11.87 -0.43
N PHE A 69 27.89 -12.07 -0.45
CA PHE A 69 27.28 -13.33 -0.89
C PHE A 69 27.74 -13.73 -2.29
N MET A 70 27.62 -12.83 -3.27
CA MET A 70 28.03 -13.15 -4.65
C MET A 70 29.52 -13.35 -4.80
N ASN A 71 30.36 -12.65 -4.03
CA ASN A 71 31.79 -12.84 -4.04
C ASN A 71 32.20 -14.25 -3.53
N ILE A 72 31.53 -14.72 -2.48
CA ILE A 72 31.74 -16.08 -1.94
C ILE A 72 31.29 -17.14 -2.95
N ILE A 73 30.08 -16.95 -3.56
CA ILE A 73 29.58 -17.82 -4.61
C ILE A 73 30.59 -17.91 -5.76
N ARG A 74 31.08 -16.74 -6.23
CA ARG A 74 32.10 -16.69 -7.29
C ARG A 74 33.37 -17.50 -6.92
N SER A 75 33.88 -17.32 -5.70
CA SER A 75 35.06 -18.05 -5.23
C SER A 75 34.79 -19.56 -5.21
N CYS A 76 33.66 -20.00 -4.66
CA CYS A 76 33.27 -21.41 -4.65
C CYS A 76 33.13 -22.00 -6.06
N MET A 77 32.63 -21.20 -7.01
CA MET A 77 32.47 -21.63 -8.41
C MET A 77 33.84 -21.84 -9.08
N ILE A 78 34.76 -20.90 -8.91
CA ILE A 78 36.13 -20.99 -9.45
C ILE A 78 36.91 -22.19 -8.84
N GLU A 79 36.73 -22.43 -7.54
CA GLU A 79 37.33 -23.54 -6.83
C GLU A 79 36.68 -24.91 -7.10
N GLY A 80 35.54 -24.94 -7.82
CA GLY A 80 34.78 -26.17 -8.09
C GLY A 80 33.99 -26.72 -6.89
N LYS A 81 33.83 -25.95 -5.81
CA LYS A 81 33.17 -26.34 -4.56
C LYS A 81 31.64 -26.11 -4.64
N LEU A 82 30.95 -26.82 -5.55
CA LEU A 82 29.55 -26.62 -5.83
C LEU A 82 28.62 -26.91 -4.64
N GLU A 83 28.97 -27.92 -3.82
CA GLU A 83 28.12 -28.26 -2.64
C GLU A 83 28.24 -27.19 -1.53
N GLU A 84 29.45 -26.63 -1.32
CA GLU A 84 29.62 -25.52 -0.37
C GLU A 84 28.81 -24.27 -0.81
N ALA A 85 28.80 -23.98 -2.13
CA ALA A 85 28.00 -22.90 -2.69
C ALA A 85 26.48 -23.12 -2.49
N LYS A 86 25.98 -24.35 -2.69
CA LYS A 86 24.57 -24.69 -2.42
C LYS A 86 24.20 -24.57 -0.94
N ASP A 87 25.06 -25.04 -0.05
CA ASP A 87 24.80 -24.98 1.39
C ASP A 87 24.80 -23.53 1.90
N LEU A 88 25.66 -22.66 1.37
CA LEU A 88 25.61 -21.22 1.61
C LEU A 88 24.26 -20.62 1.15
N CYS A 89 23.79 -20.99 -0.04
CA CYS A 89 22.51 -20.53 -0.55
C CYS A 89 21.35 -20.93 0.38
N LYS A 90 21.33 -22.17 0.89
CA LYS A 90 20.31 -22.65 1.83
C LYS A 90 20.34 -21.92 3.18
N GLN A 91 21.56 -21.63 3.70
CA GLN A 91 21.71 -20.91 4.96
C GLN A 91 21.24 -19.45 4.87
N THR A 92 21.48 -18.81 3.73
CA THR A 92 21.13 -17.41 3.51
C THR A 92 19.62 -17.23 3.33
N ASP A 93 18.93 -18.20 2.73
CA ASP A 93 17.46 -18.28 2.50
C ASP A 93 16.80 -16.94 2.06
N THR A 94 17.42 -16.26 1.13
CA THR A 94 16.87 -15.06 0.47
C THR A 94 16.34 -15.39 -0.92
N PRO A 95 15.50 -14.54 -1.54
CA PRO A 95 15.09 -14.72 -2.94
C PRO A 95 16.28 -14.90 -3.89
N ILE A 96 17.33 -14.11 -3.70
CA ILE A 96 18.58 -14.20 -4.49
C ILE A 96 19.23 -15.56 -4.31
N SER A 97 19.40 -16.01 -3.05
CA SER A 97 20.09 -17.28 -2.78
C SER A 97 19.34 -18.48 -3.36
N ARG A 98 18.00 -18.51 -3.27
CA ARG A 98 17.17 -19.57 -3.87
C ARG A 98 17.28 -19.59 -5.40
N MET A 99 17.36 -18.41 -6.03
CA MET A 99 17.53 -18.26 -7.47
C MET A 99 18.91 -18.79 -7.92
N ILE A 100 19.98 -18.40 -7.22
CA ILE A 100 21.36 -18.84 -7.49
C ILE A 100 21.52 -20.34 -7.20
N GLU A 101 20.96 -20.87 -6.11
CA GLU A 101 20.94 -22.32 -5.82
C GLU A 101 20.37 -23.13 -6.99
N LYS A 102 19.28 -22.63 -7.59
CA LYS A 102 18.69 -23.26 -8.78
C LYS A 102 19.65 -23.25 -9.96
N GLY A 103 20.35 -22.14 -10.20
CA GLY A 103 21.37 -22.03 -11.22
C GLY A 103 22.51 -23.05 -11.00
N ILE A 104 23.08 -23.10 -9.78
CA ILE A 104 24.12 -24.05 -9.41
C ILE A 104 23.67 -25.51 -9.62
N SER A 105 22.42 -25.84 -9.28
CA SER A 105 21.88 -27.19 -9.46
C SER A 105 21.72 -27.61 -10.93
N ARG A 106 21.87 -26.68 -11.87
CA ARG A 106 21.75 -26.90 -13.32
C ARG A 106 23.10 -26.83 -14.06
N ILE A 107 24.19 -26.65 -13.34
CA ILE A 107 25.55 -26.63 -13.93
C ILE A 107 25.81 -27.93 -14.69
N GLY A 108 26.46 -27.82 -15.84
CA GLY A 108 26.65 -28.91 -16.79
C GLY A 108 25.57 -29.03 -17.88
N LYS A 109 24.50 -28.18 -17.83
CA LYS A 109 23.54 -28.02 -18.90
C LYS A 109 23.88 -26.80 -19.77
N PRO A 110 23.23 -26.65 -20.95
CA PRO A 110 23.39 -25.43 -21.77
C PRO A 110 23.08 -24.16 -20.95
N LEU A 111 23.84 -23.09 -21.17
CA LEU A 111 23.71 -21.82 -20.43
C LEU A 111 22.28 -21.27 -20.50
N ASN A 112 21.60 -21.43 -21.65
CA ASN A 112 20.22 -20.99 -21.80
C ASN A 112 19.24 -21.74 -20.87
N ASP A 113 19.47 -23.02 -20.61
CA ASP A 113 18.66 -23.82 -19.68
C ASP A 113 18.90 -23.39 -18.23
N ILE A 114 20.12 -22.97 -17.90
CA ILE A 114 20.49 -22.45 -16.58
C ILE A 114 19.79 -21.10 -16.37
N GLN A 115 19.92 -20.21 -17.34
CA GLN A 115 19.30 -18.88 -17.31
C GLN A 115 17.78 -18.98 -17.13
N THR A 116 17.11 -19.80 -17.96
CA THR A 116 15.68 -20.02 -17.87
C THR A 116 15.26 -20.57 -16.50
N ALA A 117 16.06 -21.46 -15.92
CA ALA A 117 15.77 -22.01 -14.59
C ALA A 117 15.89 -20.98 -13.48
N ILE A 118 16.85 -20.07 -13.57
CA ILE A 118 17.06 -18.94 -12.65
C ILE A 118 15.89 -17.95 -12.76
N GLU A 119 15.54 -17.55 -13.98
CA GLU A 119 14.42 -16.62 -14.25
C GLU A 119 13.09 -17.17 -13.74
N ASN A 120 12.81 -18.46 -13.93
CA ASN A 120 11.60 -19.08 -13.41
C ASN A 120 11.50 -19.03 -11.88
N VAL A 121 12.62 -19.23 -11.17
CA VAL A 121 12.65 -19.09 -9.71
C VAL A 121 12.52 -17.63 -9.32
N GLY A 122 13.19 -16.71 -10.01
CA GLY A 122 13.06 -15.28 -9.81
C GLY A 122 11.61 -14.81 -9.90
N ASN A 123 10.93 -15.18 -10.98
CA ASN A 123 9.50 -14.87 -11.19
C ASN A 123 8.61 -15.44 -10.09
N LEU A 124 8.90 -16.66 -9.61
CA LEU A 124 8.16 -17.26 -8.51
C LEU A 124 8.36 -16.48 -7.19
N GLU A 125 9.58 -16.04 -6.90
CA GLU A 125 9.88 -15.23 -5.72
C GLU A 125 9.20 -13.84 -5.79
N VAL A 126 9.21 -13.20 -6.97
CA VAL A 126 8.46 -11.93 -7.19
C VAL A 126 6.97 -12.13 -6.96
N SER A 127 6.37 -13.18 -7.53
CA SER A 127 4.96 -13.50 -7.33
C SER A 127 4.60 -13.71 -5.84
N LYS A 128 5.52 -14.28 -5.05
CA LYS A 128 5.32 -14.39 -3.60
C LYS A 128 5.33 -13.02 -2.90
N LEU A 129 6.16 -12.08 -3.35
CA LEU A 129 6.21 -10.71 -2.80
C LEU A 129 4.97 -9.90 -3.17
N GLU A 130 4.42 -10.11 -4.36
CA GLU A 130 3.21 -9.43 -4.87
C GLU A 130 1.91 -9.93 -4.23
N LYS A 131 1.94 -11.06 -3.54
CA LYS A 131 0.75 -11.67 -2.94
C LYS A 131 0.02 -10.67 -2.04
N GLY A 132 -1.25 -10.41 -2.33
CA GLY A 132 -2.11 -9.51 -1.55
C GLY A 132 -1.95 -8.01 -1.87
N VAL A 133 -0.92 -7.60 -2.64
CA VAL A 133 -0.72 -6.19 -3.03
C VAL A 133 -1.87 -5.70 -3.89
N ALA A 134 -2.36 -6.53 -4.80
CA ALA A 134 -3.52 -6.22 -5.64
C ALA A 134 -4.78 -5.88 -4.81
N LEU A 135 -4.95 -6.48 -3.62
CA LEU A 135 -6.07 -6.19 -2.73
C LEU A 135 -5.98 -4.76 -2.16
N ILE A 136 -4.77 -4.29 -1.80
CA ILE A 136 -4.59 -2.90 -1.37
C ILE A 136 -4.92 -1.94 -2.52
N GLY A 137 -4.46 -2.26 -3.75
CA GLY A 137 -4.80 -1.50 -4.96
C GLY A 137 -6.31 -1.45 -5.22
N MET A 138 -7.01 -2.56 -5.03
CA MET A 138 -8.48 -2.60 -5.14
C MET A 138 -9.15 -1.73 -4.07
N ILE A 139 -8.70 -1.80 -2.81
CA ILE A 139 -9.24 -0.97 -1.72
C ILE A 139 -9.05 0.51 -2.02
N SER A 140 -7.89 0.91 -2.56
CA SER A 140 -7.60 2.31 -2.88
C SER A 140 -8.60 2.92 -3.88
N GLY A 141 -9.11 2.13 -4.82
CA GLY A 141 -10.15 2.56 -5.77
C GLY A 141 -11.57 2.37 -5.22
N ALA A 142 -11.83 1.25 -4.54
CA ALA A 142 -13.17 0.92 -4.07
C ALA A 142 -13.63 1.78 -2.87
N ALA A 143 -12.73 2.17 -1.97
CA ALA A 143 -13.09 2.95 -0.79
C ALA A 143 -13.69 4.33 -1.13
N PRO A 144 -13.13 5.15 -2.05
CA PRO A 144 -13.76 6.38 -2.49
C PRO A 144 -15.11 6.16 -3.18
N MET A 145 -15.26 5.08 -3.96
CA MET A 145 -16.53 4.74 -4.62
C MET A 145 -17.62 4.39 -3.60
N LEU A 146 -17.26 3.66 -2.54
CA LEU A 146 -18.18 3.38 -1.43
C LEU A 146 -18.54 4.65 -0.66
N GLY A 147 -17.59 5.56 -0.44
CA GLY A 147 -17.86 6.87 0.13
C GLY A 147 -18.86 7.66 -0.71
N PHE A 148 -18.67 7.71 -2.02
CA PHE A 148 -19.61 8.34 -2.95
C PHE A 148 -20.99 7.65 -2.96
N LEU A 149 -21.03 6.32 -2.93
CA LEU A 149 -22.29 5.58 -2.78
C LEU A 149 -23.03 6.00 -1.51
N GLY A 150 -22.29 6.26 -0.43
CA GLY A 150 -22.85 6.79 0.82
C GLY A 150 -23.55 8.13 0.64
N THR A 151 -22.97 9.05 -0.13
CA THR A 151 -23.64 10.34 -0.40
C THR A 151 -24.93 10.16 -1.20
N VAL A 152 -24.90 9.34 -2.24
CA VAL A 152 -26.10 9.13 -3.07
C VAL A 152 -27.22 8.47 -2.25
N THR A 153 -26.90 7.44 -1.48
CA THR A 153 -27.90 6.74 -0.66
C THR A 153 -28.42 7.60 0.49
N GLY A 154 -27.55 8.37 1.15
CA GLY A 154 -27.92 9.30 2.22
C GLY A 154 -28.85 10.42 1.72
N MET A 155 -28.53 11.01 0.57
CA MET A 155 -29.39 12.04 -0.04
C MET A 155 -30.74 11.47 -0.50
N ILE A 156 -30.76 10.29 -1.11
CA ILE A 156 -32.03 9.63 -1.49
C ILE A 156 -32.91 9.44 -0.26
N ARG A 157 -32.34 8.97 0.85
CA ARG A 157 -33.05 8.77 2.10
C ARG A 157 -33.59 10.09 2.66
N ALA A 158 -32.77 11.14 2.71
CA ALA A 158 -33.16 12.46 3.20
C ALA A 158 -34.32 13.04 2.39
N PHE A 159 -34.28 12.95 1.06
CA PHE A 159 -35.40 13.42 0.20
C PHE A 159 -36.64 12.53 0.33
N TYR A 160 -36.50 11.24 0.51
CA TYR A 160 -37.61 10.34 0.76
C TYR A 160 -38.32 10.69 2.06
N ASP A 161 -37.60 10.85 3.16
CA ASP A 161 -38.14 11.20 4.47
C ASP A 161 -38.85 12.56 4.44
N MET A 162 -38.25 13.53 3.73
CA MET A 162 -38.88 14.84 3.50
C MET A 162 -40.18 14.71 2.70
N SER A 163 -40.24 13.86 1.68
CA SER A 163 -41.48 13.67 0.88
C SER A 163 -42.61 13.03 1.67
N MET A 164 -42.29 12.21 2.67
CA MET A 164 -43.25 11.56 3.56
C MET A 164 -43.75 12.49 4.67
N ALA A 165 -42.98 13.53 5.04
CA ALA A 165 -43.35 14.50 6.06
C ALA A 165 -44.45 15.49 5.59
N GLY A 166 -44.78 15.52 4.30
CA GLY A 166 -45.88 16.33 3.75
C GLY A 166 -45.62 17.83 3.84
N ASN A 167 -46.57 18.59 4.42
CA ASN A 167 -46.50 20.06 4.47
C ASN A 167 -45.57 20.61 5.57
N ASN A 168 -45.07 19.76 6.48
CA ASN A 168 -44.10 20.11 7.53
C ASN A 168 -42.71 19.73 7.09
N ILE A 169 -42.04 20.63 6.37
CA ILE A 169 -40.61 20.43 5.98
C ILE A 169 -39.76 20.59 7.23
N ASP A 170 -39.21 19.50 7.71
CA ASP A 170 -38.26 19.51 8.80
C ASP A 170 -36.82 19.66 8.21
N ILE A 171 -36.31 20.89 8.34
CA ILE A 171 -34.94 21.24 7.86
C ILE A 171 -33.89 20.48 8.63
N GLU A 172 -34.13 20.13 9.89
CA GLU A 172 -33.19 19.37 10.72
C GLU A 172 -32.98 17.95 10.17
N LEU A 173 -34.08 17.29 9.80
CA LEU A 173 -34.04 15.95 9.19
C LEU A 173 -33.26 15.92 7.86
N LEU A 174 -33.50 16.93 7.02
CA LEU A 174 -32.76 17.08 5.75
C LEU A 174 -31.27 17.31 5.99
N SER A 175 -30.93 18.20 6.93
CA SER A 175 -29.56 18.54 7.27
C SER A 175 -28.80 17.31 7.82
N ALA A 176 -29.44 16.52 8.67
CA ALA A 176 -28.85 15.29 9.22
C ALA A 176 -28.52 14.27 8.12
N GLY A 177 -29.42 14.04 7.16
CA GLY A 177 -29.16 13.12 6.05
C GLY A 177 -28.05 13.60 5.10
N ILE A 178 -27.96 14.91 4.85
CA ILE A 178 -26.86 15.49 4.06
C ILE A 178 -25.53 15.35 4.82
N TYR A 179 -25.53 15.59 6.13
CA TYR A 179 -24.35 15.46 6.96
C TYR A 179 -23.82 14.01 6.97
N GLU A 180 -24.68 13.01 7.23
CA GLU A 180 -24.34 11.59 7.15
C GLU A 180 -23.70 11.24 5.79
N ALA A 181 -24.32 11.74 4.72
CA ALA A 181 -23.83 11.54 3.35
C ALA A 181 -22.40 12.10 3.16
N MET A 182 -22.15 13.33 3.59
CA MET A 182 -20.83 13.97 3.47
C MET A 182 -19.75 13.24 4.28
N VAL A 183 -20.07 12.79 5.48
CA VAL A 183 -19.18 12.07 6.37
C VAL A 183 -18.68 10.76 5.72
N THR A 184 -19.57 10.02 5.05
CA THR A 184 -19.18 8.77 4.37
C THR A 184 -18.19 9.03 3.23
N THR A 185 -18.34 10.12 2.49
CA THR A 185 -17.39 10.48 1.42
C THR A 185 -16.03 10.84 1.98
N VAL A 186 -15.96 11.63 3.05
CA VAL A 186 -14.69 11.97 3.71
C VAL A 186 -14.00 10.71 4.21
N GLY A 187 -14.74 9.80 4.85
CA GLY A 187 -14.23 8.50 5.31
C GLY A 187 -13.68 7.65 4.15
N GLY A 188 -14.44 7.55 3.05
CA GLY A 188 -14.05 6.80 1.86
C GLY A 188 -12.78 7.35 1.19
N LEU A 189 -12.68 8.68 1.06
CA LEU A 189 -11.50 9.34 0.52
C LEU A 189 -10.28 9.14 1.43
N PHE A 190 -10.44 9.28 2.74
CA PHE A 190 -9.35 9.09 3.69
C PHE A 190 -8.75 7.68 3.60
N VAL A 191 -9.61 6.65 3.65
CA VAL A 191 -9.18 5.25 3.53
C VAL A 191 -8.56 4.98 2.16
N GLY A 192 -9.16 5.51 1.07
CA GLY A 192 -8.67 5.34 -0.28
C GLY A 192 -7.29 5.95 -0.51
N ILE A 193 -7.06 7.17 -0.03
CA ILE A 193 -5.77 7.87 -0.16
C ILE A 193 -4.69 7.12 0.63
N LEU A 194 -4.97 6.70 1.87
CA LEU A 194 -4.02 5.93 2.66
C LEU A 194 -3.66 4.61 1.98
N ALA A 195 -4.66 3.86 1.50
CA ALA A 195 -4.44 2.61 0.76
C ALA A 195 -3.62 2.84 -0.53
N TYR A 196 -3.89 3.93 -1.25
CA TYR A 196 -3.16 4.30 -2.46
C TYR A 196 -1.68 4.58 -2.18
N ILE A 197 -1.38 5.33 -1.12
CA ILE A 197 0.00 5.60 -0.69
C ILE A 197 0.71 4.29 -0.30
N CYS A 198 0.06 3.45 0.51
CA CYS A 198 0.59 2.15 0.93
C CYS A 198 0.87 1.24 -0.28
N TYR A 199 -0.04 1.17 -1.25
CA TYR A 199 0.11 0.42 -2.49
C TYR A 199 1.36 0.85 -3.26
N ASN A 200 1.50 2.15 -3.54
CA ASN A 200 2.63 2.66 -4.31
C ASN A 200 3.98 2.46 -3.60
N ILE A 201 4.01 2.57 -2.27
CA ILE A 201 5.24 2.27 -1.49
C ILE A 201 5.65 0.81 -1.66
N ILE A 202 4.69 -0.13 -1.57
CA ILE A 202 4.97 -1.56 -1.73
C ILE A 202 5.44 -1.87 -3.15
N VAL A 203 4.71 -1.42 -4.18
CA VAL A 203 5.06 -1.64 -5.59
C VAL A 203 6.48 -1.14 -5.87
N SER A 204 6.80 0.11 -5.49
CA SER A 204 8.15 0.65 -5.65
C SER A 204 9.25 -0.16 -4.95
N LYS A 205 8.93 -0.78 -3.81
CA LYS A 205 9.90 -1.66 -3.12
C LYS A 205 10.05 -3.02 -3.81
N ILE A 206 8.96 -3.58 -4.36
CA ILE A 206 9.01 -4.82 -5.15
C ILE A 206 9.85 -4.59 -6.40
N ASP A 207 9.64 -3.49 -7.13
CA ASP A 207 10.43 -3.15 -8.32
C ASP A 207 11.95 -3.09 -8.02
N LYS A 208 12.31 -2.55 -6.84
CA LYS A 208 13.72 -2.56 -6.41
C LYS A 208 14.26 -3.96 -6.17
N VAL A 209 13.45 -4.87 -5.63
CA VAL A 209 13.84 -6.27 -5.45
C VAL A 209 13.94 -6.97 -6.81
N VAL A 210 13.01 -6.73 -7.74
CA VAL A 210 13.07 -7.28 -9.11
C VAL A 210 14.38 -6.87 -9.78
N ASN A 211 14.68 -5.58 -9.82
CA ASN A 211 15.92 -5.06 -10.41
C ASN A 211 17.18 -5.68 -9.75
N LEU A 212 17.12 -5.93 -8.44
CA LEU A 212 18.22 -6.59 -7.72
C LEU A 212 18.36 -8.05 -8.14
N LEU A 213 17.25 -8.79 -8.27
CA LEU A 213 17.25 -10.19 -8.72
C LEU A 213 17.80 -10.30 -10.15
N GLU A 214 17.38 -9.44 -11.05
CA GLU A 214 17.87 -9.37 -12.42
C GLU A 214 19.38 -9.10 -12.48
N SER A 215 19.84 -8.07 -11.75
CA SER A 215 21.27 -7.74 -11.67
C SER A 215 22.10 -8.91 -11.15
N LYS A 216 21.62 -9.62 -10.11
CA LYS A 216 22.34 -10.76 -9.55
C LYS A 216 22.26 -12.00 -10.43
N SER A 217 21.21 -12.15 -11.23
CA SER A 217 21.12 -13.18 -12.26
C SER A 217 22.17 -12.99 -13.34
N ILE A 218 22.33 -11.76 -13.84
CA ILE A 218 23.34 -11.41 -14.84
C ILE A 218 24.74 -11.66 -14.28
N GLU A 219 25.03 -11.16 -13.06
CA GLU A 219 26.33 -11.35 -12.39
C GLU A 219 26.68 -12.84 -12.25
N PHE A 220 25.71 -13.68 -11.92
CA PHE A 220 25.95 -15.13 -11.83
C PHE A 220 26.18 -15.78 -13.19
N MET A 221 25.44 -15.37 -14.23
CA MET A 221 25.67 -15.87 -15.59
C MET A 221 27.04 -15.47 -16.14
N ASP A 222 27.54 -14.27 -15.79
CA ASP A 222 28.89 -13.83 -16.16
C ASP A 222 29.94 -14.71 -15.52
N VAL A 223 29.80 -15.08 -14.24
CA VAL A 223 30.69 -16.00 -13.54
C VAL A 223 30.73 -17.38 -14.24
N LEU A 224 29.60 -17.86 -14.77
CA LEU A 224 29.55 -19.14 -15.49
C LEU A 224 30.17 -19.07 -16.89
N ASN A 225 30.25 -17.89 -17.47
CA ASN A 225 30.78 -17.67 -18.82
C ASN A 225 32.24 -17.22 -18.84
N GLU A 226 32.86 -16.93 -17.68
CA GLU A 226 34.30 -16.65 -17.56
C GLU A 226 35.08 -17.93 -17.93
N PRO A 227 36.00 -17.86 -18.88
CA PRO A 227 36.86 -19.01 -19.18
C PRO A 227 37.74 -19.32 -17.96
N ALA A 228 37.79 -20.60 -17.57
CA ALA A 228 38.64 -21.10 -16.49
C ALA A 228 40.15 -20.95 -16.82
#